data_e70f128c662ba27060981483d0da499c
#
_entry.id   e70f128c662ba27060981483d0da499c
#
_cell.length_a   1.000
_cell.length_b   1.000
_cell.length_c   1.000
_cell.angle_alpha   90.00
_cell.angle_beta   90.00
_cell.angle_gamma   90.00
#
_symmetry.space_group_name_H-M   'P 1'
#
loop_
_entity.id
_entity.type
_entity.pdbx_description
1 polymer ?
#
loop_
_entity_poly.entity_id
_entity_poly.type
_entity_poly.pdbx_seq_one_letter_code
_entity_poly.pdbx_strand_id
1 'polypeptide(L)'
;MSKSSKDLGNNRFRESFGRYFEEFEVGHIYEHRPGRTITESDNTWFTLLTMNTHPLHFDKEYGKATEFGKNLVNSTFTVSVMVGMSVSD
;
A
#
# COMPACT_ATOMS: atom_id res chain seq x y z
N MET A 1 19.10 14.30 1.70
CA MET A 1 19.47 14.21 0.30
C MET A 1 18.29 13.67 -0.51
N SER A 2 18.00 14.30 -1.61
CA SER A 2 16.91 13.85 -2.47
C SER A 2 17.32 12.59 -3.24
N LYS A 3 16.41 11.64 -3.33
CA LYS A 3 16.56 10.45 -4.16
C LYS A 3 15.56 10.43 -5.31
N SER A 4 14.91 11.57 -5.55
CA SER A 4 13.85 11.66 -6.55
C SER A 4 14.33 11.57 -7.99
N SER A 5 15.61 11.84 -8.24
CA SER A 5 16.12 11.80 -9.60
C SER A 5 17.61 11.52 -9.65
N LYS A 6 18.01 10.89 -10.76
CA LYS A 6 19.39 10.63 -11.11
C LYS A 6 19.73 11.51 -12.31
N ASP A 7 20.84 12.24 -12.22
CA ASP A 7 21.34 13.06 -13.31
C ASP A 7 21.97 12.18 -14.39
N LEU A 8 21.46 12.26 -15.61
CA LEU A 8 21.97 11.52 -16.76
C LEU A 8 22.86 12.35 -17.67
N GLY A 9 23.12 13.62 -17.31
CA GLY A 9 23.82 14.57 -18.17
C GLY A 9 22.91 15.19 -19.22
N ASN A 10 23.38 16.26 -19.86
CA ASN A 10 22.63 16.99 -20.90
C ASN A 10 21.28 17.47 -20.42
N ASN A 11 21.17 17.89 -19.16
CA ASN A 11 19.91 18.33 -18.54
C ASN A 11 18.82 17.25 -18.55
N ARG A 12 19.20 15.99 -18.56
CA ARG A 12 18.27 14.86 -18.52
C ARG A 12 18.34 14.19 -17.16
N PHE A 13 17.16 13.88 -16.62
CA PHE A 13 17.02 13.27 -15.30
C PHE A 13 16.08 12.09 -15.37
N ARG A 14 16.36 11.08 -14.57
CA ARG A 14 15.50 9.90 -14.41
C ARG A 14 15.17 9.74 -12.93
N GLU A 15 13.92 9.40 -12.62
CA GLU A 15 13.54 9.11 -11.24
C GLU A 15 14.39 7.96 -10.69
N SER A 16 14.66 8.03 -9.40
CA SER A 16 15.47 7.03 -8.69
C SER A 16 14.63 6.40 -7.60
N PHE A 17 14.59 5.08 -7.58
CA PHE A 17 13.81 4.30 -6.64
C PHE A 17 14.69 3.34 -5.85
N GLY A 18 14.29 3.10 -4.61
CA GLY A 18 14.90 2.10 -3.76
C GLY A 18 16.19 2.54 -3.13
N ARG A 19 16.68 1.67 -2.26
CA ARG A 19 17.96 1.83 -1.55
C ARG A 19 18.66 0.51 -1.49
N TYR A 20 20.00 0.56 -1.52
CA TYR A 20 20.80 -0.62 -1.23
C TYR A 20 20.79 -0.89 0.27
N PHE A 21 21.05 -2.12 0.66
CA PHE A 21 21.07 -2.52 2.07
C PHE A 21 21.96 -1.61 2.91
N GLU A 22 23.12 -1.22 2.39
CA GLU A 22 24.10 -0.39 3.09
C GLU A 22 23.63 1.04 3.35
N GLU A 23 22.58 1.47 2.66
CA GLU A 23 22.02 2.81 2.83
C GLU A 23 21.04 2.91 3.98
N PHE A 24 20.61 1.76 4.53
CA PHE A 24 19.70 1.73 5.68
C PHE A 24 20.49 1.83 6.98
N GLU A 25 20.01 2.64 7.90
CA GLU A 25 20.58 2.78 9.23
C GLU A 25 19.53 2.51 10.30
N VAL A 26 19.94 1.82 11.36
CA VAL A 26 19.06 1.55 12.50
C VAL A 26 18.66 2.88 13.13
N GLY A 27 17.36 3.04 13.41
CA GLY A 27 16.81 4.25 13.99
C GLY A 27 16.31 5.28 12.98
N HIS A 28 16.60 5.11 11.70
CA HIS A 28 16.03 5.97 10.66
C HIS A 28 14.56 5.66 10.44
N ILE A 29 13.78 6.71 10.19
CA ILE A 29 12.35 6.62 9.91
C ILE A 29 12.11 7.15 8.50
N TYR A 30 11.41 6.36 7.68
CA TYR A 30 11.06 6.74 6.32
C TYR A 30 9.56 6.99 6.25
N GLU A 31 9.18 8.24 6.00
CA GLU A 31 7.78 8.64 5.87
C GLU A 31 7.40 8.59 4.40
N HIS A 32 6.60 7.60 4.04
CA HIS A 32 6.20 7.39 2.65
C HIS A 32 5.07 8.33 2.25
N ARG A 33 5.12 8.80 1.03
CA ARG A 33 4.10 9.66 0.43
C ARG A 33 3.92 9.33 -1.05
N PRO A 34 2.75 9.60 -1.62
CA PRO A 34 1.52 10.01 -0.94
C PRO A 34 0.84 8.84 -0.23
N GLY A 35 -0.13 9.16 0.62
CA GLY A 35 -1.06 8.18 1.15
C GLY A 35 -2.28 8.06 0.25
N ARG A 36 -3.20 7.18 0.61
CA ARG A 36 -4.50 7.07 -0.07
C ARG A 36 -5.59 6.62 0.90
N THR A 37 -6.83 6.94 0.56
CA THR A 37 -7.98 6.40 1.27
C THR A 37 -8.38 5.07 0.64
N ILE A 38 -8.59 4.07 1.48
CA ILE A 38 -9.11 2.78 1.06
C ILE A 38 -10.63 2.83 1.12
N THR A 39 -11.30 2.51 0.01
CA THR A 39 -12.76 2.50 -0.08
C THR A 39 -13.30 1.09 0.04
N GLU A 40 -14.61 0.97 0.28
CA GLU A 40 -15.29 -0.32 0.28
C GLU A 40 -15.15 -1.03 -1.07
N SER A 41 -15.21 -0.29 -2.16
CA SER A 41 -15.04 -0.84 -3.51
C SER A 41 -13.65 -1.44 -3.69
N ASP A 42 -12.62 -0.77 -3.21
CA ASP A 42 -11.25 -1.29 -3.25
C ASP A 42 -11.16 -2.64 -2.57
N ASN A 43 -11.73 -2.73 -1.37
CA ASN A 43 -11.70 -3.96 -0.57
C ASN A 43 -12.45 -5.09 -1.28
N THR A 44 -13.63 -4.80 -1.81
CA THR A 44 -14.44 -5.77 -2.54
C THR A 44 -13.69 -6.28 -3.77
N TRP A 45 -13.14 -5.38 -4.57
CA TRP A 45 -12.41 -5.73 -5.78
C TRP A 45 -11.20 -6.60 -5.48
N PHE A 46 -10.39 -6.19 -4.53
CA PHE A 46 -9.18 -6.94 -4.19
C PHE A 46 -9.53 -8.33 -3.65
N THR A 47 -10.51 -8.40 -2.76
CA THR A 47 -10.92 -9.65 -2.15
C THR A 47 -11.40 -10.65 -3.18
N LEU A 48 -12.26 -10.22 -4.10
CA LEU A 48 -12.79 -11.10 -5.15
C LEU A 48 -11.74 -11.41 -6.21
N LEU A 49 -10.90 -10.45 -6.55
CA LEU A 49 -9.81 -10.64 -7.50
C LEU A 49 -8.84 -11.74 -7.05
N THR A 50 -8.63 -11.85 -5.76
CA THR A 50 -7.75 -12.88 -5.18
C THR A 50 -8.51 -14.15 -4.80
N MET A 51 -9.75 -14.29 -5.25
CA MET A 51 -10.60 -15.46 -5.04
C MET A 51 -10.96 -15.73 -3.58
N ASN A 52 -10.89 -14.70 -2.73
CA ASN A 52 -11.36 -14.78 -1.36
C ASN A 52 -12.86 -14.49 -1.35
N THR A 53 -13.66 -15.44 -0.94
CA THR A 53 -15.13 -15.32 -0.94
C THR A 53 -15.72 -15.14 0.44
N HIS A 54 -14.91 -14.79 1.45
CA HIS A 54 -15.43 -14.60 2.81
C HIS A 54 -16.27 -13.32 2.84
N PRO A 55 -17.56 -13.42 3.21
CA PRO A 55 -18.49 -12.28 3.15
C PRO A 55 -18.13 -11.14 4.10
N LEU A 56 -17.29 -11.36 5.09
CA LEU A 56 -16.84 -10.32 6.01
C LEU A 56 -16.26 -9.10 5.29
N HIS A 57 -15.69 -9.29 4.11
CA HIS A 57 -15.00 -8.24 3.39
C HIS A 57 -15.89 -7.45 2.42
N PHE A 58 -17.02 -8.00 2.01
CA PHE A 58 -17.82 -7.36 0.95
C PHE A 58 -19.34 -7.39 1.16
N ASP A 59 -19.85 -8.24 2.03
CA ASP A 59 -21.30 -8.31 2.27
C ASP A 59 -21.66 -7.45 3.47
N LYS A 60 -22.36 -6.33 3.21
CA LYS A 60 -22.74 -5.38 4.26
C LYS A 60 -23.62 -5.99 5.31
N GLU A 61 -24.56 -6.83 4.93
CA GLU A 61 -25.47 -7.46 5.90
C GLU A 61 -24.72 -8.43 6.81
N TYR A 62 -23.77 -9.16 6.25
CA TYR A 62 -22.90 -10.01 7.04
C TYR A 62 -22.06 -9.17 8.00
N GLY A 63 -21.47 -8.09 7.52
CA GLY A 63 -20.65 -7.19 8.33
C GLY A 63 -21.42 -6.62 9.51
N LYS A 64 -22.67 -6.20 9.29
CA LYS A 64 -23.53 -5.67 10.36
C LYS A 64 -23.78 -6.68 11.46
N ALA A 65 -23.84 -7.95 11.13
CA ALA A 65 -24.13 -9.02 12.08
C ALA A 65 -22.90 -9.46 12.88
N THR A 66 -21.70 -8.98 12.53
CA THR A 66 -20.49 -9.29 13.26
C THR A 66 -20.30 -8.36 14.44
N GLU A 67 -19.37 -8.71 15.33
CA GLU A 67 -19.02 -7.87 16.47
C GLU A 67 -18.48 -6.50 16.07
N PHE A 68 -17.98 -6.38 14.82
CA PHE A 68 -17.42 -5.12 14.31
C PHE A 68 -18.49 -4.17 13.76
N GLY A 69 -19.68 -4.68 13.46
CA GLY A 69 -20.79 -3.89 12.92
C GLY A 69 -20.62 -3.40 11.49
N LYS A 70 -19.57 -3.79 10.81
CA LYS A 70 -19.24 -3.38 9.43
C LYS A 70 -18.24 -4.35 8.81
N ASN A 71 -18.00 -4.19 7.50
CA ASN A 71 -17.01 -4.99 6.81
C ASN A 71 -15.60 -4.62 7.26
N LEU A 72 -14.73 -5.62 7.29
CA LEU A 72 -13.32 -5.42 7.56
C LEU A 72 -12.51 -5.43 6.26
N VAL A 73 -11.44 -4.67 6.23
CA VAL A 73 -10.51 -4.68 5.11
C VAL A 73 -9.75 -6.00 5.12
N ASN A 74 -9.63 -6.60 3.94
CA ASN A 74 -8.81 -7.79 3.73
C ASN A 74 -7.35 -7.47 4.11
N SER A 75 -6.78 -8.23 5.05
CA SER A 75 -5.43 -7.97 5.56
C SER A 75 -4.36 -8.05 4.46
N THR A 76 -4.54 -8.93 3.48
CA THR A 76 -3.59 -9.02 2.37
C THR A 76 -3.63 -7.79 1.47
N PHE A 77 -4.79 -7.13 1.37
CA PHE A 77 -4.88 -5.84 0.70
C PHE A 77 -4.09 -4.78 1.46
N THR A 78 -4.26 -4.72 2.78
CA THR A 78 -3.50 -3.79 3.61
C THR A 78 -1.99 -3.98 3.44
N VAL A 79 -1.52 -5.21 3.47
CA VAL A 79 -0.10 -5.52 3.24
C VAL A 79 0.35 -5.06 1.85
N SER A 80 -0.46 -5.32 0.82
CA SER A 80 -0.13 -4.91 -0.56
C SER A 80 -0.01 -3.40 -0.68
N VAL A 81 -0.89 -2.64 -0.04
CA VAL A 81 -0.84 -1.18 -0.05
C VAL A 81 0.41 -0.68 0.67
N MET A 82 0.71 -1.25 1.83
CA MET A 82 1.90 -0.88 2.59
C MET A 82 3.18 -1.10 1.78
N VAL A 83 3.30 -2.26 1.16
CA VAL A 83 4.45 -2.57 0.30
C VAL A 83 4.49 -1.63 -0.89
N GLY A 84 3.35 -1.41 -1.55
CA GLY A 84 3.27 -0.53 -2.69
C GLY A 84 3.71 0.89 -2.38
N MET A 85 3.28 1.43 -1.24
CA MET A 85 3.66 2.78 -0.82
C MET A 85 5.14 2.92 -0.50
N SER A 86 5.81 1.83 -0.15
CA SER A 86 7.23 1.85 0.21
C SER A 86 8.17 1.63 -0.97
N VAL A 87 7.65 1.28 -2.15
CA VAL A 87 8.47 0.85 -3.30
C VAL A 87 9.40 1.95 -3.79
N SER A 88 8.97 3.21 -3.75
CA SER A 88 9.78 4.31 -4.26
C SER A 88 10.93 4.71 -3.32
N ASP A 89 10.96 4.19 -2.14
CA ASP A 89 12.05 4.36 -1.18
C ASP A 89 13.02 3.17 -1.25
#